data_48843298d7b6ee664cd5b1c571ce0455
#
_entry.id   48843298d7b6ee664cd5b1c571ce0455
#
_cell.length_a   1.000
_cell.length_b   1.000
_cell.length_c   1.000
_cell.angle_alpha   90.00
_cell.angle_beta   90.00
_cell.angle_gamma   90.00
#
_symmetry.space_group_name_H-M   'P 1'
#
loop_
_entity.id
_entity.type
_entity.pdbx_description
1 polymer ?
#
loop_
_entity_poly.entity_id
_entity_poly.type
_entity_poly.pdbx_seq_one_letter_code
_entity_poly.pdbx_strand_id
1 'polypeptide(L)'
;MIIMKKIAFLLIFLSLQSCDSQNNVSTIEKEIDIAKYANTITSEDLKEALYTYASDEFEGRRTGEPGQKKAVEFIKEFYLKNDIPSPLGDTDYFQEIPESFFKSGIKASENVVAFIKGSEKPNEVLVLSAHLDHIGISSDGQINNGADDDGSGTVAVLEIARAFKAAVNDGNRPKRSILFLHVTGEELGLYGSRYYTDVDPIFPLENTIADLNIDMIGRIDPKHVDNTDYLYLIGSDKLSTELHTISEEVNKKYFNMEFDYTYNDENDPNRFYYRSDHYNFAKNNIPVIFYFNGTHADYHRPSDTPDKIAYNLLATRAKLIFYTAWELVNRENRIVVDKAQN
;
A
#
# COMPACT_ATOMS: atom_id res chain seq x y z
N MET A 1 -78.57 64.72 -32.09
CA MET A 1 -78.35 64.03 -30.82
C MET A 1 -77.91 62.59 -31.15
N ILE A 2 -76.56 62.40 -31.20
CA ILE A 2 -75.95 61.18 -31.72
C ILE A 2 -75.42 60.40 -30.55
N ILE A 3 -75.88 59.17 -30.37
CA ILE A 3 -75.48 58.25 -29.33
C ILE A 3 -74.25 57.44 -29.83
N MET A 4 -73.07 57.65 -29.27
CA MET A 4 -71.89 56.84 -29.53
C MET A 4 -71.87 55.55 -28.66
N LYS A 5 -71.95 54.40 -29.31
CA LYS A 5 -71.74 53.10 -28.67
C LYS A 5 -70.19 52.82 -28.54
N LYS A 6 -69.71 52.65 -27.32
CA LYS A 6 -68.37 52.17 -27.04
C LYS A 6 -68.31 50.67 -27.20
N ILE A 7 -67.51 50.17 -28.11
CA ILE A 7 -67.16 48.78 -28.26
C ILE A 7 -65.90 48.51 -27.41
N ALA A 8 -65.98 47.65 -26.41
CA ALA A 8 -64.89 47.21 -25.60
C ALA A 8 -64.19 45.98 -26.28
N PHE A 9 -62.95 46.15 -26.67
CA PHE A 9 -62.12 45.05 -27.17
C PHE A 9 -61.51 44.29 -25.97
N LEU A 10 -61.91 43.04 -25.80
CA LEU A 10 -61.30 42.14 -24.78
C LEU A 10 -60.10 41.42 -25.41
N LEU A 11 -58.90 41.82 -25.04
CA LEU A 11 -57.66 41.15 -25.41
C LEU A 11 -57.43 39.96 -24.46
N ILE A 12 -57.60 38.76 -25.01
CA ILE A 12 -57.27 37.49 -24.33
C ILE A 12 -55.76 37.27 -24.54
N PHE A 13 -54.98 37.43 -23.45
CA PHE A 13 -53.58 37.01 -23.39
C PHE A 13 -53.54 35.47 -23.18
N LEU A 14 -53.24 34.71 -24.21
CA LEU A 14 -52.76 33.32 -24.03
C LEU A 14 -51.32 33.32 -23.55
N SER A 15 -51.14 33.02 -22.30
CA SER A 15 -49.80 32.66 -21.75
C SER A 15 -49.46 31.24 -22.17
N LEU A 16 -48.57 31.09 -23.12
CA LEU A 16 -47.90 29.83 -23.40
C LEU A 16 -46.94 29.54 -22.24
N GLN A 17 -47.32 28.64 -21.32
CA GLN A 17 -46.42 28.04 -20.38
C GLN A 17 -45.59 27.01 -21.15
N SER A 18 -44.35 27.37 -21.44
CA SER A 18 -43.30 26.46 -21.87
C SER A 18 -42.92 25.58 -20.66
N CYS A 19 -43.35 24.33 -20.65
CA CYS A 19 -42.80 23.31 -19.77
C CYS A 19 -41.40 22.96 -20.26
N ASP A 20 -40.38 23.58 -19.69
CA ASP A 20 -39.03 23.06 -19.74
C ASP A 20 -38.99 21.76 -18.92
N SER A 21 -39.12 20.63 -19.59
CA SER A 21 -38.77 19.35 -19.01
C SER A 21 -37.26 19.30 -18.92
N GLN A 22 -36.70 19.74 -17.78
CA GLN A 22 -35.32 19.40 -17.40
C GLN A 22 -35.26 17.87 -17.31
N ASN A 23 -34.72 17.28 -18.34
CA ASN A 23 -34.21 15.91 -18.27
C ASN A 23 -33.09 15.87 -17.24
N ASN A 24 -33.38 15.63 -15.98
CA ASN A 24 -32.47 15.15 -15.01
C ASN A 24 -32.02 13.73 -15.46
N VAL A 25 -31.05 13.69 -16.35
CA VAL A 25 -30.26 12.47 -16.54
C VAL A 25 -29.45 12.32 -15.27
N SER A 26 -29.99 11.63 -14.27
CA SER A 26 -29.21 11.09 -13.21
C SER A 26 -28.24 10.12 -13.89
N THR A 27 -26.99 10.54 -14.07
CA THR A 27 -25.88 9.61 -14.33
C THR A 27 -25.89 8.68 -13.14
N ILE A 28 -26.43 7.48 -13.31
CA ILE A 28 -26.21 6.37 -12.38
C ILE A 28 -24.70 6.14 -12.45
N GLU A 29 -23.94 6.68 -11.48
CA GLU A 29 -22.54 6.30 -11.32
C GLU A 29 -22.55 4.79 -11.16
N LYS A 30 -21.96 4.11 -12.15
CA LYS A 30 -21.85 2.65 -12.13
C LYS A 30 -20.99 2.29 -10.92
N GLU A 31 -21.57 1.62 -9.95
CA GLU A 31 -20.84 1.13 -8.78
C GLU A 31 -19.66 0.30 -9.25
N ILE A 32 -18.45 0.67 -8.81
CA ILE A 32 -17.22 -0.02 -9.20
C ILE A 32 -17.18 -1.35 -8.46
N ASP A 33 -17.10 -2.44 -9.21
CA ASP A 33 -16.88 -3.78 -8.64
C ASP A 33 -15.40 -3.92 -8.20
N ILE A 34 -15.13 -3.49 -6.98
CA ILE A 34 -13.78 -3.55 -6.37
C ILE A 34 -13.29 -5.01 -6.27
N ALA A 35 -14.21 -5.95 -6.02
CA ALA A 35 -13.88 -7.36 -5.88
C ALA A 35 -13.25 -7.93 -7.17
N LYS A 36 -13.62 -7.41 -8.34
CA LYS A 36 -13.00 -7.77 -9.61
C LYS A 36 -11.48 -7.58 -9.58
N TYR A 37 -11.03 -6.46 -9.02
CA TYR A 37 -9.59 -6.14 -8.95
C TYR A 37 -8.90 -6.86 -7.80
N ALA A 38 -9.50 -6.88 -6.62
CA ALA A 38 -8.97 -7.64 -5.48
C ALA A 38 -8.75 -9.11 -5.81
N ASN A 39 -9.63 -9.72 -6.60
CA ASN A 39 -9.54 -11.13 -7.00
C ASN A 39 -8.44 -11.42 -8.02
N THR A 40 -7.77 -10.42 -8.59
CA THR A 40 -6.54 -10.62 -9.36
C THR A 40 -5.33 -10.91 -8.46
N ILE A 41 -5.41 -10.65 -7.15
CA ILE A 41 -4.39 -11.04 -6.17
C ILE A 41 -4.65 -12.51 -5.81
N THR A 42 -3.92 -13.43 -6.42
CA THR A 42 -4.12 -14.88 -6.24
C THR A 42 -3.01 -15.51 -5.41
N SER A 43 -3.33 -16.61 -4.72
CA SER A 43 -2.33 -17.40 -3.99
C SER A 43 -1.29 -18.00 -4.93
N GLU A 44 -1.68 -18.32 -6.16
CA GLU A 44 -0.81 -18.89 -7.21
C GLU A 44 0.22 -17.87 -7.67
N ASP A 45 -0.20 -16.64 -8.00
CA ASP A 45 0.73 -15.59 -8.46
C ASP A 45 1.70 -15.17 -7.36
N LEU A 46 1.19 -15.00 -6.13
CA LEU A 46 2.03 -14.71 -4.94
C LEU A 46 3.06 -15.82 -4.71
N LYS A 47 2.65 -17.08 -4.89
CA LYS A 47 3.54 -18.23 -4.75
C LYS A 47 4.61 -18.25 -5.83
N GLU A 48 4.25 -18.07 -7.10
CA GLU A 48 5.20 -18.04 -8.21
C GLU A 48 6.25 -16.93 -8.01
N ALA A 49 5.81 -15.72 -7.67
CA ALA A 49 6.70 -14.59 -7.41
C ALA A 49 7.63 -14.87 -6.22
N LEU A 50 7.10 -15.38 -5.11
CA LEU A 50 7.88 -15.60 -3.88
C LEU A 50 8.88 -16.74 -4.01
N TYR A 51 8.54 -17.84 -4.70
CA TYR A 51 9.49 -18.92 -4.95
C TYR A 51 10.70 -18.48 -5.77
N THR A 52 10.53 -17.49 -6.65
CA THR A 52 11.63 -16.85 -7.36
C THR A 52 12.39 -15.90 -6.44
N TYR A 53 11.67 -14.96 -5.81
CA TYR A 53 12.26 -13.86 -5.03
C TYR A 53 13.01 -14.32 -3.77
N ALA A 54 12.54 -15.37 -3.11
CA ALA A 54 13.16 -15.98 -1.93
C ALA A 54 13.93 -17.27 -2.27
N SER A 55 14.41 -17.43 -3.51
CA SER A 55 15.28 -18.55 -3.88
C SER A 55 16.74 -18.29 -3.48
N ASP A 56 17.53 -19.36 -3.45
CA ASP A 56 18.97 -19.30 -3.17
C ASP A 56 19.74 -18.42 -4.17
N GLU A 57 19.20 -18.23 -5.38
CA GLU A 57 19.78 -17.35 -6.40
C GLU A 57 19.89 -15.90 -5.92
N PHE A 58 18.99 -15.47 -5.06
CA PHE A 58 18.96 -14.11 -4.49
C PHE A 58 19.81 -13.97 -3.23
N GLU A 59 20.53 -15.03 -2.80
CA GLU A 59 21.57 -14.99 -1.75
C GLU A 59 21.08 -14.32 -0.45
N GLY A 60 19.79 -14.41 -0.13
CA GLY A 60 19.18 -13.76 1.03
C GLY A 60 19.20 -12.23 0.99
N ARG A 61 19.33 -11.62 -0.15
CA ARG A 61 19.08 -10.19 -0.50
C ARG A 61 19.74 -9.17 0.43
N ARG A 62 20.92 -9.48 1.00
CA ARG A 62 21.57 -8.53 1.92
C ARG A 62 21.86 -7.21 1.23
N THR A 63 21.51 -6.10 1.91
CA THR A 63 21.68 -4.71 1.46
C THR A 63 23.05 -4.47 0.83
N GLY A 64 23.06 -3.99 -0.43
CA GLY A 64 24.29 -3.66 -1.19
C GLY A 64 25.07 -4.87 -1.71
N GLU A 65 24.63 -6.12 -1.45
CA GLU A 65 25.30 -7.33 -1.93
C GLU A 65 24.65 -7.84 -3.25
N PRO A 66 25.32 -8.76 -4.00
CA PRO A 66 24.84 -9.17 -5.31
C PRO A 66 23.42 -9.72 -5.34
N GLY A 67 23.00 -10.44 -4.31
CA GLY A 67 21.64 -10.97 -4.20
C GLY A 67 20.58 -9.88 -4.14
N GLN A 68 20.85 -8.78 -3.41
CA GLN A 68 19.95 -7.62 -3.37
C GLN A 68 19.89 -6.92 -4.74
N LYS A 69 21.00 -6.84 -5.49
CA LYS A 69 20.99 -6.27 -6.85
C LYS A 69 20.10 -7.07 -7.81
N LYS A 70 20.04 -8.40 -7.67
CA LYS A 70 19.08 -9.23 -8.40
C LYS A 70 17.65 -8.97 -7.96
N ALA A 71 17.42 -8.75 -6.66
CA ALA A 71 16.10 -8.47 -6.12
C ALA A 71 15.51 -7.16 -6.65
N VAL A 72 16.29 -6.08 -6.72
CA VAL A 72 15.80 -4.81 -7.27
C VAL A 72 15.49 -4.89 -8.76
N GLU A 73 16.29 -5.62 -9.53
CA GLU A 73 15.98 -5.86 -10.95
C GLU A 73 14.70 -6.71 -11.13
N PHE A 74 14.49 -7.74 -10.30
CA PHE A 74 13.26 -8.54 -10.31
C PHE A 74 12.01 -7.66 -10.07
N ILE A 75 12.05 -6.79 -9.07
CA ILE A 75 10.95 -5.87 -8.74
C ILE A 75 10.71 -4.90 -9.90
N LYS A 76 11.76 -4.29 -10.45
CA LYS A 76 11.69 -3.40 -11.61
C LYS A 76 11.11 -4.10 -12.85
N GLU A 77 11.57 -5.31 -13.15
CA GLU A 77 11.06 -6.09 -14.29
C GLU A 77 9.57 -6.42 -14.13
N PHE A 78 9.12 -6.71 -12.90
CA PHE A 78 7.70 -6.90 -12.63
C PHE A 78 6.89 -5.65 -12.98
N TYR A 79 7.33 -4.46 -12.56
CA TYR A 79 6.66 -3.21 -12.85
C TYR A 79 6.66 -2.88 -14.35
N LEU A 80 7.78 -3.08 -15.03
CA LEU A 80 7.88 -2.91 -16.49
C LEU A 80 6.93 -3.84 -17.24
N LYS A 81 6.92 -5.13 -16.89
CA LYS A 81 6.06 -6.15 -17.52
C LYS A 81 4.56 -5.84 -17.37
N ASN A 82 4.18 -5.18 -16.27
CA ASN A 82 2.80 -4.82 -15.99
C ASN A 82 2.46 -3.36 -16.37
N ASP A 83 3.32 -2.65 -17.12
CA ASP A 83 3.14 -1.25 -17.52
C ASP A 83 2.85 -0.30 -16.35
N ILE A 84 3.40 -0.56 -15.17
CA ILE A 84 3.28 0.31 -14.00
C ILE A 84 4.47 1.26 -14.01
N PRO A 85 4.27 2.57 -14.25
CA PRO A 85 5.38 3.51 -14.43
C PRO A 85 6.10 3.83 -13.13
N SER A 86 7.32 4.32 -13.26
CA SER A 86 8.07 4.94 -12.17
C SER A 86 7.82 6.45 -12.10
N PRO A 87 7.91 7.07 -10.92
CA PRO A 87 7.90 8.53 -10.80
C PRO A 87 9.22 9.17 -11.21
N LEU A 88 10.31 8.40 -11.38
CA LEU A 88 11.65 8.89 -11.69
C LEU A 88 11.93 8.99 -13.20
N GLY A 89 11.15 8.27 -14.01
CA GLY A 89 11.31 8.25 -15.48
C GLY A 89 10.87 6.93 -16.08
N ASP A 90 10.88 6.83 -17.40
CA ASP A 90 10.26 5.69 -18.12
C ASP A 90 10.90 4.32 -17.80
N THR A 91 12.19 4.30 -17.47
CA THR A 91 12.95 3.06 -17.20
C THR A 91 13.76 3.13 -15.91
N ASP A 92 13.69 4.25 -15.19
CA ASP A 92 14.40 4.46 -13.94
C ASP A 92 13.43 4.22 -12.77
N TYR A 93 13.68 3.13 -12.02
CA TYR A 93 12.88 2.72 -10.86
C TYR A 93 13.68 2.81 -9.56
N PHE A 94 14.93 3.26 -9.60
CA PHE A 94 15.83 3.20 -8.46
C PHE A 94 16.05 4.57 -7.83
N GLN A 95 15.69 4.68 -6.56
CA GLN A 95 16.17 5.76 -5.71
C GLN A 95 17.50 5.33 -5.10
N GLU A 96 18.59 5.83 -5.68
CA GLU A 96 19.95 5.49 -5.28
C GLU A 96 20.30 6.03 -3.89
N ILE A 97 20.85 5.17 -3.04
CA ILE A 97 21.31 5.51 -1.70
C ILE A 97 22.83 5.33 -1.65
N PRO A 98 23.60 6.43 -1.51
CA PRO A 98 25.05 6.35 -1.57
C PRO A 98 25.64 5.63 -0.36
N GLU A 99 26.79 4.97 -0.54
CA GLU A 99 27.51 4.26 0.53
C GLU A 99 27.75 5.16 1.77
N SER A 100 27.97 6.46 1.55
CA SER A 100 28.20 7.43 2.63
C SER A 100 27.02 7.62 3.58
N PHE A 101 25.81 7.21 3.18
CA PHE A 101 24.63 7.27 4.05
C PHE A 101 24.56 6.09 5.03
N PHE A 102 25.13 4.96 4.65
CA PHE A 102 25.15 3.78 5.49
C PHE A 102 26.29 3.82 6.52
N LYS A 103 26.21 2.95 7.52
CA LYS A 103 27.36 2.68 8.41
C LYS A 103 28.50 2.06 7.60
N SER A 104 29.73 2.28 8.08
CA SER A 104 30.93 1.71 7.44
C SER A 104 30.80 0.20 7.21
N GLY A 105 31.16 -0.24 6.01
CA GLY A 105 31.12 -1.63 5.59
C GLY A 105 29.81 -2.07 4.90
N ILE A 106 28.82 -1.17 4.75
CA ILE A 106 27.63 -1.40 3.95
C ILE A 106 27.82 -0.65 2.62
N LYS A 107 27.67 -1.35 1.50
CA LYS A 107 27.79 -0.78 0.16
C LYS A 107 26.58 0.07 -0.20
N ALA A 108 26.70 0.90 -1.25
CA ALA A 108 25.59 1.61 -1.85
C ALA A 108 24.45 0.65 -2.23
N SER A 109 23.23 1.11 -2.05
CA SER A 109 22.02 0.35 -2.32
C SER A 109 20.93 1.25 -2.87
N GLU A 110 19.76 0.71 -3.16
CA GLU A 110 18.65 1.46 -3.76
C GLU A 110 17.29 1.03 -3.23
N ASN A 111 16.38 1.98 -3.09
CA ASN A 111 14.95 1.69 -3.01
C ASN A 111 14.40 1.49 -4.42
N VAL A 112 13.36 0.67 -4.57
CA VAL A 112 12.65 0.52 -5.84
C VAL A 112 11.28 1.16 -5.73
N VAL A 113 10.91 1.97 -6.74
CA VAL A 113 9.70 2.78 -6.72
C VAL A 113 8.88 2.61 -8.00
N ALA A 114 7.56 2.48 -7.83
CA ALA A 114 6.59 2.55 -8.91
C ALA A 114 5.40 3.44 -8.52
N PHE A 115 4.65 3.94 -9.49
CA PHE A 115 3.70 5.00 -9.24
C PHE A 115 2.46 4.91 -10.12
N ILE A 116 1.28 5.06 -9.52
CA ILE A 116 0.02 5.26 -10.23
C ILE A 116 -0.48 6.67 -9.91
N LYS A 117 -0.46 7.55 -10.91
CA LYS A 117 -0.94 8.92 -10.76
C LYS A 117 -2.45 8.96 -10.59
N GLY A 118 -2.93 9.70 -9.61
CA GLY A 118 -4.35 9.93 -9.35
C GLY A 118 -5.05 10.77 -10.42
N SER A 119 -6.36 10.58 -10.56
CA SER A 119 -7.20 11.27 -11.56
C SER A 119 -7.67 12.66 -11.10
N GLU A 120 -7.95 12.84 -9.81
CA GLU A 120 -8.57 14.06 -9.28
C GLU A 120 -7.64 14.80 -8.31
N LYS A 121 -6.91 14.07 -7.46
CA LYS A 121 -6.04 14.60 -6.41
C LYS A 121 -4.60 14.04 -6.54
N PRO A 122 -3.93 14.29 -7.69
CA PRO A 122 -2.66 13.64 -8.02
C PRO A 122 -1.49 14.01 -7.10
N ASN A 123 -1.62 15.10 -6.36
CA ASN A 123 -0.60 15.53 -5.39
C ASN A 123 -0.80 14.89 -4.00
N GLU A 124 -1.91 14.22 -3.72
CA GLU A 124 -2.13 13.45 -2.51
C GLU A 124 -1.69 12.02 -2.76
N VAL A 125 -0.70 11.53 -2.01
CA VAL A 125 -0.02 10.24 -2.27
C VAL A 125 -0.24 9.28 -1.12
N LEU A 126 -0.80 8.11 -1.41
CA LEU A 126 -0.75 6.96 -0.52
C LEU A 126 0.54 6.19 -0.80
N VAL A 127 1.28 5.84 0.24
CA VAL A 127 2.43 4.93 0.13
C VAL A 127 2.00 3.52 0.53
N LEU A 128 2.40 2.52 -0.26
CA LEU A 128 2.43 1.12 0.14
C LEU A 128 3.89 0.70 0.19
N SER A 129 4.38 0.30 1.35
CA SER A 129 5.78 -0.03 1.54
C SER A 129 5.99 -1.48 2.01
N ALA A 130 7.14 -2.03 1.67
CA ALA A 130 7.69 -3.29 2.14
C ALA A 130 9.21 -3.24 2.02
N HIS A 131 9.96 -3.99 2.85
CA HIS A 131 11.39 -4.02 2.62
C HIS A 131 11.81 -5.12 1.65
N LEU A 132 12.80 -4.82 0.84
CA LEU A 132 13.27 -5.70 -0.23
C LEU A 132 14.49 -6.53 0.18
N ASP A 133 15.22 -6.09 1.18
CA ASP A 133 16.42 -6.77 1.67
C ASP A 133 16.10 -7.83 2.73
N HIS A 134 17.09 -8.64 3.06
CA HIS A 134 17.11 -9.56 4.19
C HIS A 134 18.55 -9.75 4.68
N ILE A 135 18.79 -10.68 5.59
CA ILE A 135 20.07 -10.79 6.31
C ILE A 135 21.19 -11.48 5.53
N GLY A 136 20.91 -12.07 4.36
CA GLY A 136 21.94 -12.59 3.46
C GLY A 136 22.46 -13.99 3.82
N ILE A 137 23.75 -14.21 3.57
CA ILE A 137 24.41 -15.49 3.82
C ILE A 137 25.08 -15.43 5.20
N SER A 138 24.77 -16.41 6.03
CA SER A 138 25.37 -16.58 7.36
C SER A 138 26.84 -16.96 7.30
N SER A 139 27.57 -16.80 8.39
CA SER A 139 29.01 -17.09 8.46
C SER A 139 29.37 -18.57 8.22
N ASP A 140 28.42 -19.47 8.39
CA ASP A 140 28.53 -20.90 8.09
C ASP A 140 28.15 -21.26 6.65
N GLY A 141 27.85 -20.25 5.82
CA GLY A 141 27.50 -20.40 4.41
C GLY A 141 26.04 -20.71 4.14
N GLN A 142 25.18 -20.76 5.14
CA GLN A 142 23.75 -20.95 4.92
C GLN A 142 23.09 -19.66 4.41
N ILE A 143 22.18 -19.80 3.44
CA ILE A 143 21.42 -18.68 2.87
C ILE A 143 20.17 -18.48 3.70
N ASN A 144 19.93 -17.24 4.15
CA ASN A 144 18.68 -16.84 4.79
C ASN A 144 17.76 -16.30 3.69
N ASN A 145 16.83 -17.15 3.23
CA ASN A 145 15.99 -16.82 2.08
C ASN A 145 14.96 -15.73 2.38
N GLY A 146 14.53 -15.56 3.66
CA GLY A 146 13.60 -14.51 4.07
C GLY A 146 12.30 -14.56 3.27
N ALA A 147 11.61 -15.70 3.31
CA ALA A 147 10.38 -15.84 2.53
C ALA A 147 9.23 -15.08 3.15
N ASP A 148 9.12 -15.09 4.48
CA ASP A 148 8.14 -14.25 5.18
C ASP A 148 8.74 -12.86 5.44
N ASP A 149 9.99 -12.79 5.85
CA ASP A 149 10.73 -11.57 6.21
C ASP A 149 11.71 -11.11 5.09
N ASP A 150 11.41 -10.13 4.24
CA ASP A 150 10.08 -9.65 3.95
C ASP A 150 9.70 -9.94 2.47
N GLY A 151 9.97 -11.19 2.08
CA GLY A 151 9.54 -11.66 0.76
C GLY A 151 8.02 -11.59 0.63
N SER A 152 7.27 -11.93 1.69
CA SER A 152 5.80 -11.94 1.69
C SER A 152 5.21 -10.55 1.50
N GLY A 153 5.76 -9.53 2.16
CA GLY A 153 5.34 -8.13 1.99
C GLY A 153 5.72 -7.59 0.63
N THR A 154 6.95 -7.82 0.19
CA THR A 154 7.41 -7.38 -1.14
C THR A 154 6.51 -7.92 -2.25
N VAL A 155 6.20 -9.23 -2.31
CA VAL A 155 5.34 -9.77 -3.37
C VAL A 155 3.88 -9.32 -3.22
N ALA A 156 3.41 -9.06 -1.99
CA ALA A 156 2.08 -8.50 -1.77
C ALA A 156 1.95 -7.09 -2.36
N VAL A 157 2.95 -6.21 -2.16
CA VAL A 157 2.97 -4.86 -2.78
C VAL A 157 2.95 -4.96 -4.30
N LEU A 158 3.70 -5.89 -4.90
CA LEU A 158 3.71 -6.11 -6.35
C LEU A 158 2.31 -6.49 -6.87
N GLU A 159 1.64 -7.45 -6.23
CA GLU A 159 0.32 -7.91 -6.66
C GLU A 159 -0.78 -6.86 -6.41
N ILE A 160 -0.69 -6.10 -5.33
CA ILE A 160 -1.57 -4.95 -5.07
C ILE A 160 -1.40 -3.90 -6.18
N ALA A 161 -0.16 -3.61 -6.59
CA ALA A 161 0.12 -2.68 -7.68
C ALA A 161 -0.50 -3.15 -9.00
N ARG A 162 -0.40 -4.46 -9.31
CA ARG A 162 -1.03 -5.07 -10.49
C ARG A 162 -2.56 -4.96 -10.45
N ALA A 163 -3.17 -5.15 -9.27
CA ALA A 163 -4.61 -5.00 -9.09
C ALA A 163 -5.08 -3.55 -9.34
N PHE A 164 -4.36 -2.55 -8.83
CA PHE A 164 -4.62 -1.15 -9.14
C PHE A 164 -4.41 -0.82 -10.63
N LYS A 165 -3.39 -1.39 -11.26
CA LYS A 165 -3.17 -1.20 -12.70
C LYS A 165 -4.30 -1.80 -13.52
N ALA A 166 -4.85 -2.94 -13.14
CA ALA A 166 -6.03 -3.52 -13.78
C ALA A 166 -7.24 -2.58 -13.69
N ALA A 167 -7.45 -1.94 -12.53
CA ALA A 167 -8.50 -0.93 -12.39
C ALA A 167 -8.28 0.29 -13.30
N VAL A 168 -7.04 0.77 -13.40
CA VAL A 168 -6.67 1.86 -14.32
C VAL A 168 -6.97 1.51 -15.77
N ASN A 169 -6.64 0.29 -16.19
CA ASN A 169 -6.87 -0.20 -17.54
C ASN A 169 -8.37 -0.30 -17.89
N ASP A 170 -9.22 -0.58 -16.91
CA ASP A 170 -10.68 -0.58 -17.04
C ASP A 170 -11.32 0.83 -16.95
N GLY A 171 -10.52 1.88 -16.80
CA GLY A 171 -11.00 3.27 -16.65
C GLY A 171 -11.35 3.69 -15.22
N ASN A 172 -11.14 2.81 -14.23
CA ASN A 172 -11.40 3.07 -12.80
C ASN A 172 -10.12 3.51 -12.08
N ARG A 173 -9.54 4.61 -12.56
CA ARG A 173 -8.31 5.18 -11.98
C ARG A 173 -8.58 5.74 -10.58
N PRO A 174 -7.74 5.46 -9.58
CA PRO A 174 -7.86 6.06 -8.25
C PRO A 174 -7.89 7.59 -8.30
N LYS A 175 -8.62 8.24 -7.40
CA LYS A 175 -8.67 9.70 -7.29
C LYS A 175 -7.33 10.28 -6.84
N ARG A 176 -6.66 9.62 -5.87
CA ARG A 176 -5.32 9.96 -5.36
C ARG A 176 -4.25 9.10 -5.99
N SER A 177 -3.04 9.59 -5.90
CA SER A 177 -1.85 8.85 -6.35
C SER A 177 -1.45 7.75 -5.38
N ILE A 178 -0.78 6.74 -5.90
CA ILE A 178 -0.23 5.64 -5.10
C ILE A 178 1.25 5.49 -5.45
N LEU A 179 2.11 5.49 -4.43
CA LEU A 179 3.52 5.13 -4.52
C LEU A 179 3.70 3.73 -3.95
N PHE A 180 4.24 2.83 -4.74
CA PHE A 180 4.71 1.52 -4.31
C PHE A 180 6.20 1.65 -4.03
N LEU A 181 6.60 1.41 -2.79
CA LEU A 181 7.94 1.70 -2.29
C LEU A 181 8.55 0.46 -1.64
N HIS A 182 9.50 -0.16 -2.33
CA HIS A 182 10.29 -1.24 -1.76
C HIS A 182 11.60 -0.67 -1.23
N VAL A 183 11.78 -0.73 0.08
CA VAL A 183 12.90 -0.08 0.76
C VAL A 183 14.04 -1.05 1.05
N THR A 184 15.27 -0.57 0.98
CA THR A 184 16.48 -1.33 1.31
C THR A 184 16.98 -1.02 2.71
N GLY A 185 17.76 -1.92 3.29
CA GLY A 185 18.49 -1.69 4.53
C GLY A 185 17.60 -1.61 5.77
N GLU A 186 16.44 -2.21 5.74
CA GLU A 186 15.56 -2.39 6.91
C GLU A 186 16.32 -3.12 8.01
N GLU A 187 16.84 -4.29 7.69
CA GLU A 187 17.58 -5.22 8.56
C GLU A 187 18.84 -4.62 9.21
N LEU A 188 19.35 -3.56 8.62
CA LEU A 188 20.53 -2.86 9.10
C LEU A 188 20.20 -1.58 9.87
N GLY A 189 18.92 -1.23 9.99
CA GLY A 189 18.41 -0.09 10.75
C GLY A 189 17.59 0.91 9.93
N LEU A 190 16.62 0.44 9.17
CA LEU A 190 15.61 1.22 8.44
C LEU A 190 16.22 2.26 7.50
N TYR A 191 17.30 1.92 6.79
CA TYR A 191 18.05 2.92 6.02
C TYR A 191 17.27 3.45 4.82
N GLY A 192 16.57 2.59 4.08
CA GLY A 192 15.86 2.97 2.87
C GLY A 192 14.68 3.91 3.14
N SER A 193 13.84 3.56 4.09
CA SER A 193 12.73 4.41 4.50
C SER A 193 13.20 5.72 5.13
N ARG A 194 14.31 5.66 5.91
CA ARG A 194 14.91 6.87 6.48
C ARG A 194 15.50 7.78 5.40
N TYR A 195 16.13 7.22 4.36
CA TYR A 195 16.63 8.02 3.24
C TYR A 195 15.47 8.69 2.51
N TYR A 196 14.42 7.93 2.22
CA TYR A 196 13.21 8.47 1.59
C TYR A 196 12.57 9.58 2.41
N THR A 197 12.43 9.43 3.72
CA THR A 197 11.70 10.40 4.56
C THR A 197 12.54 11.60 4.99
N ASP A 198 13.83 11.41 5.25
CA ASP A 198 14.65 12.42 5.93
C ASP A 198 15.64 13.13 4.99
N VAL A 199 15.90 12.55 3.80
CA VAL A 199 16.97 13.04 2.90
C VAL A 199 16.45 13.42 1.53
N ASP A 200 15.76 12.48 0.85
CA ASP A 200 15.39 12.63 -0.56
C ASP A 200 13.97 12.07 -0.82
N PRO A 201 12.92 12.69 -0.28
CA PRO A 201 11.56 12.27 -0.56
C PRO A 201 11.21 12.57 -2.03
N ILE A 202 10.81 11.53 -2.78
CA ILE A 202 10.41 11.65 -4.20
C ILE A 202 9.19 12.58 -4.35
N PHE A 203 8.31 12.57 -3.37
CA PHE A 203 7.20 13.51 -3.25
C PHE A 203 7.32 14.25 -1.91
N PRO A 204 6.95 15.55 -1.84
CA PRO A 204 6.91 16.26 -0.56
C PRO A 204 6.14 15.47 0.49
N LEU A 205 6.71 15.31 1.70
CA LEU A 205 6.10 14.46 2.74
C LEU A 205 4.71 14.95 3.16
N GLU A 206 4.47 16.27 3.11
CA GLU A 206 3.16 16.86 3.36
C GLU A 206 2.07 16.38 2.39
N ASN A 207 2.46 15.86 1.24
CA ASN A 207 1.56 15.28 0.26
C ASN A 207 1.22 13.81 0.56
N THR A 208 2.00 13.13 1.41
CA THR A 208 1.74 11.75 1.80
C THR A 208 0.56 11.68 2.76
N ILE A 209 -0.49 10.96 2.38
CA ILE A 209 -1.72 10.85 3.17
C ILE A 209 -1.61 9.80 4.27
N ALA A 210 -0.95 8.68 3.95
CA ALA A 210 -0.63 7.58 4.87
C ALA A 210 0.45 6.71 4.25
N ASP A 211 1.08 5.86 5.09
CA ASP A 211 1.89 4.72 4.67
C ASP A 211 1.26 3.42 5.18
N LEU A 212 1.03 2.48 4.27
CA LEU A 212 0.60 1.11 4.55
C LEU A 212 1.80 0.20 4.38
N ASN A 213 2.49 -0.06 5.48
CA ASN A 213 3.68 -0.89 5.54
C ASN A 213 3.32 -2.36 5.71
N ILE A 214 3.89 -3.21 4.88
CA ILE A 214 3.64 -4.65 4.86
C ILE A 214 4.97 -5.33 5.14
N ASP A 215 5.06 -5.99 6.30
CA ASP A 215 6.28 -6.66 6.71
C ASP A 215 5.89 -7.94 7.48
N MET A 216 6.15 -9.08 6.87
CA MET A 216 5.76 -10.41 7.31
C MET A 216 4.23 -10.60 7.43
N ILE A 217 3.61 -11.06 6.36
CA ILE A 217 2.16 -11.39 6.34
C ILE A 217 1.84 -12.80 5.79
N GLY A 218 2.86 -13.63 5.60
CA GLY A 218 2.75 -14.96 4.97
C GLY A 218 2.63 -16.14 5.95
N ARG A 219 2.81 -15.93 7.25
CA ARG A 219 2.87 -17.01 8.24
C ARG A 219 1.80 -16.86 9.33
N ILE A 220 1.87 -17.77 10.29
CA ILE A 220 1.04 -17.80 11.50
C ILE A 220 1.97 -17.88 12.70
N ASP A 221 1.78 -16.98 13.67
CA ASP A 221 2.56 -16.99 14.89
C ASP A 221 2.04 -18.02 15.91
N PRO A 222 2.84 -18.38 16.94
CA PRO A 222 2.43 -19.36 17.93
C PRO A 222 1.22 -18.99 18.77
N LYS A 223 0.80 -17.72 18.81
CA LYS A 223 -0.36 -17.27 19.59
C LYS A 223 -1.68 -17.50 18.86
N HIS A 224 -1.64 -17.65 17.53
CA HIS A 224 -2.81 -17.74 16.67
C HIS A 224 -2.98 -19.09 15.97
N VAL A 225 -2.36 -20.16 16.49
CA VAL A 225 -2.48 -21.52 15.91
C VAL A 225 -3.92 -22.04 15.93
N ASP A 226 -4.74 -21.60 16.87
CA ASP A 226 -6.16 -22.00 17.01
C ASP A 226 -7.11 -21.09 16.21
N ASN A 227 -6.68 -19.88 15.86
CA ASN A 227 -7.40 -18.96 14.97
C ASN A 227 -6.41 -18.31 13.99
N THR A 228 -6.27 -18.89 12.82
CA THR A 228 -5.29 -18.45 11.82
C THR A 228 -5.75 -17.24 10.99
N ASP A 229 -7.04 -16.86 11.11
CA ASP A 229 -7.63 -15.73 10.39
C ASP A 229 -7.47 -14.44 11.20
N TYR A 230 -6.24 -13.99 11.35
CA TYR A 230 -5.86 -12.82 12.12
C TYR A 230 -4.80 -11.97 11.40
N LEU A 231 -4.61 -10.73 11.88
CA LEU A 231 -3.52 -9.85 11.47
C LEU A 231 -3.24 -8.84 12.59
N TYR A 232 -1.98 -8.65 12.96
CA TYR A 232 -1.60 -7.54 13.83
C TYR A 232 -1.62 -6.24 13.04
N LEU A 233 -2.24 -5.22 13.62
CA LEU A 233 -2.21 -3.84 13.14
C LEU A 233 -1.47 -2.97 14.14
N ILE A 234 -0.34 -2.41 13.72
CA ILE A 234 0.51 -1.60 14.56
C ILE A 234 0.55 -0.17 14.00
N GLY A 235 0.31 0.82 14.84
CA GLY A 235 0.35 2.23 14.46
C GLY A 235 -0.96 2.81 13.92
N SER A 236 -1.96 1.98 13.59
CA SER A 236 -3.18 2.42 12.89
C SER A 236 -3.94 3.56 13.58
N ASP A 237 -3.95 3.60 14.92
CA ASP A 237 -4.63 4.62 15.72
C ASP A 237 -3.69 5.65 16.37
N LYS A 238 -2.37 5.58 16.12
CA LYS A 238 -1.37 6.44 16.79
C LYS A 238 -1.45 7.89 16.35
N LEU A 239 -1.71 8.14 15.08
CA LEU A 239 -1.74 9.48 14.50
C LEU A 239 -3.11 9.88 13.93
N SER A 240 -3.94 8.90 13.54
CA SER A 240 -5.24 9.15 12.92
C SER A 240 -6.29 8.16 13.40
N THR A 241 -7.28 8.66 14.13
CA THR A 241 -8.47 7.87 14.48
C THR A 241 -9.24 7.43 13.24
N GLU A 242 -9.23 8.27 12.21
CA GLU A 242 -9.94 7.99 10.96
C GLU A 242 -9.30 6.84 10.17
N LEU A 243 -7.96 6.76 10.09
CA LEU A 243 -7.26 5.64 9.45
C LEU A 243 -7.62 4.31 10.12
N HIS A 244 -7.60 4.28 11.44
CA HIS A 244 -7.99 3.10 12.23
C HIS A 244 -9.44 2.68 11.93
N THR A 245 -10.38 3.64 11.99
CA THR A 245 -11.81 3.39 11.73
C THR A 245 -12.04 2.83 10.31
N ILE A 246 -11.38 3.40 9.30
CA ILE A 246 -11.48 2.92 7.90
C ILE A 246 -11.00 1.47 7.81
N SER A 247 -9.87 1.14 8.43
CA SER A 247 -9.33 -0.22 8.41
C SER A 247 -10.30 -1.23 9.04
N GLU A 248 -10.91 -0.88 10.18
CA GLU A 248 -11.94 -1.70 10.84
C GLU A 248 -13.20 -1.86 9.99
N GLU A 249 -13.68 -0.78 9.36
CA GLU A 249 -14.86 -0.82 8.49
C GLU A 249 -14.62 -1.70 7.25
N VAL A 250 -13.45 -1.59 6.63
CA VAL A 250 -13.06 -2.43 5.49
C VAL A 250 -13.01 -3.90 5.91
N ASN A 251 -12.34 -4.19 7.03
CA ASN A 251 -12.28 -5.55 7.53
C ASN A 251 -13.67 -6.12 7.83
N LYS A 252 -14.50 -5.41 8.56
CA LYS A 252 -15.87 -5.82 8.90
C LYS A 252 -16.73 -6.05 7.65
N LYS A 253 -16.54 -5.23 6.61
CA LYS A 253 -17.34 -5.31 5.38
C LYS A 253 -16.97 -6.49 4.48
N TYR A 254 -15.67 -6.82 4.39
CA TYR A 254 -15.18 -7.70 3.35
C TYR A 254 -14.53 -9.00 3.86
N PHE A 255 -13.97 -9.02 5.08
CA PHE A 255 -13.14 -10.14 5.57
C PHE A 255 -13.60 -10.69 6.92
N ASN A 256 -13.86 -9.81 7.89
CA ASN A 256 -14.16 -10.17 9.28
C ASN A 256 -13.01 -10.99 9.96
N MET A 257 -11.75 -10.63 9.59
CA MET A 257 -10.55 -11.18 10.20
C MET A 257 -10.36 -10.62 11.62
N GLU A 258 -9.73 -11.36 12.51
CA GLU A 258 -9.34 -10.84 13.82
C GLU A 258 -8.18 -9.85 13.68
N PHE A 259 -8.42 -8.57 14.02
CA PHE A 259 -7.34 -7.60 14.17
C PHE A 259 -6.81 -7.65 15.60
N ASP A 260 -5.53 -8.00 15.74
CA ASP A 260 -4.84 -8.03 17.03
C ASP A 260 -4.00 -6.74 17.19
N TYR A 261 -4.26 -6.00 18.27
CA TYR A 261 -3.60 -4.74 18.61
C TYR A 261 -2.56 -4.89 19.74
N THR A 262 -2.22 -6.12 20.13
CA THR A 262 -1.29 -6.39 21.25
C THR A 262 0.02 -5.62 21.10
N TYR A 263 0.56 -5.56 19.89
CA TYR A 263 1.84 -4.89 19.62
C TYR A 263 1.70 -3.37 19.35
N ASN A 264 0.48 -2.85 19.38
CA ASN A 264 0.22 -1.42 19.31
C ASN A 264 0.30 -0.72 20.69
N ASP A 265 0.42 -1.49 21.77
CA ASP A 265 0.58 -0.97 23.12
C ASP A 265 1.92 -0.22 23.26
N GLU A 266 1.92 0.94 23.92
CA GLU A 266 3.12 1.75 24.16
C GLU A 266 4.15 1.01 25.04
N ASN A 267 3.68 0.08 25.87
CA ASN A 267 4.49 -0.74 26.76
C ASN A 267 4.87 -2.10 26.14
N ASP A 268 4.65 -2.30 24.82
CA ASP A 268 5.08 -3.54 24.16
C ASP A 268 6.56 -3.78 24.41
N PRO A 269 6.93 -4.90 25.10
CA PRO A 269 8.33 -5.19 25.39
C PRO A 269 9.17 -5.44 24.14
N ASN A 270 8.54 -5.84 23.03
CA ASN A 270 9.20 -6.07 21.75
C ASN A 270 9.43 -4.76 21.00
N ARG A 271 8.65 -3.71 21.31
CA ARG A 271 8.72 -2.39 20.69
C ARG A 271 8.54 -2.45 19.15
N PHE A 272 7.66 -3.31 18.65
CA PHE A 272 7.46 -3.50 17.21
C PHE A 272 7.07 -2.21 16.47
N TYR A 273 6.37 -1.27 17.12
CA TYR A 273 6.07 0.04 16.53
C TYR A 273 7.31 0.79 16.01
N TYR A 274 8.51 0.49 16.53
CA TYR A 274 9.77 1.17 16.19
C TYR A 274 10.69 0.32 15.31
N ARG A 275 10.23 -0.86 14.84
CA ARG A 275 11.11 -1.88 14.28
C ARG A 275 10.87 -2.19 12.81
N SER A 276 9.97 -1.46 12.12
CA SER A 276 9.80 -1.57 10.69
C SER A 276 9.68 -0.19 10.05
N ASP A 277 9.66 -0.12 8.75
CA ASP A 277 9.83 1.08 7.93
C ASP A 277 8.76 2.16 8.11
N HIS A 278 7.53 1.76 8.50
CA HIS A 278 6.44 2.68 8.86
C HIS A 278 6.86 3.72 9.91
N TYR A 279 7.80 3.38 10.80
CA TYR A 279 8.22 4.30 11.84
C TYR A 279 8.87 5.57 11.28
N ASN A 280 9.59 5.47 10.16
CA ASN A 280 10.19 6.65 9.53
C ASN A 280 9.13 7.60 8.95
N PHE A 281 7.97 7.09 8.54
CA PHE A 281 6.82 7.91 8.17
C PHE A 281 6.12 8.46 9.42
N ALA A 282 5.87 7.62 10.42
CA ALA A 282 5.17 8.02 11.65
C ALA A 282 5.89 9.15 12.41
N LYS A 283 7.23 9.11 12.55
CA LYS A 283 8.02 10.18 13.19
C LYS A 283 7.93 11.53 12.44
N ASN A 284 7.57 11.50 11.15
CA ASN A 284 7.30 12.67 10.32
C ASN A 284 5.81 13.03 10.29
N ASN A 285 5.05 12.55 11.27
CA ASN A 285 3.62 12.83 11.47
C ASN A 285 2.73 12.38 10.30
N ILE A 286 3.11 11.30 9.60
CA ILE A 286 2.33 10.65 8.57
C ILE A 286 1.61 9.45 9.18
N PRO A 287 0.27 9.33 9.08
CA PRO A 287 -0.47 8.17 9.57
C PRO A 287 0.02 6.87 8.93
N VAL A 288 0.12 5.80 9.72
CA VAL A 288 0.68 4.53 9.28
C VAL A 288 -0.16 3.35 9.74
N ILE A 289 -0.08 2.26 8.99
CA ILE A 289 -0.42 0.92 9.47
C ILE A 289 0.76 0.01 9.15
N PHE A 290 1.28 -0.66 10.15
CA PHE A 290 2.17 -1.79 9.98
C PHE A 290 1.37 -3.08 10.08
N TYR A 291 1.21 -3.79 8.97
CA TYR A 291 0.58 -5.09 8.87
C TYR A 291 1.61 -6.18 9.12
N PHE A 292 1.34 -7.04 10.12
CA PHE A 292 2.30 -8.00 10.61
C PHE A 292 1.62 -9.31 11.04
N ASN A 293 2.23 -10.45 10.80
CA ASN A 293 1.71 -11.73 11.28
C ASN A 293 2.29 -12.19 12.62
N GLY A 294 3.19 -11.43 13.20
CA GLY A 294 3.96 -11.88 14.35
C GLY A 294 5.20 -12.68 13.96
N THR A 295 6.04 -12.99 14.94
CA THR A 295 7.24 -13.79 14.73
C THR A 295 6.97 -15.29 14.86
N HIS A 296 7.69 -16.09 14.07
CA HIS A 296 7.61 -17.55 14.08
C HIS A 296 9.00 -18.18 14.31
N ALA A 297 9.06 -19.49 14.46
CA ALA A 297 10.31 -20.21 14.80
C ALA A 297 11.42 -20.06 13.75
N ASP A 298 11.06 -19.72 12.52
CA ASP A 298 12.00 -19.57 11.40
C ASP A 298 12.46 -18.13 11.18
N TYR A 299 11.95 -17.14 11.94
CA TYR A 299 12.31 -15.73 11.85
C TYR A 299 13.81 -15.52 11.95
N HIS A 300 14.42 -14.81 10.99
CA HIS A 300 15.87 -14.59 10.85
C HIS A 300 16.68 -15.89 10.79
N ARG A 301 16.17 -16.91 10.11
CA ARG A 301 16.84 -18.21 9.96
C ARG A 301 16.82 -18.68 8.51
N PRO A 302 17.80 -19.54 8.11
CA PRO A 302 17.80 -20.18 6.79
C PRO A 302 16.53 -21.02 6.52
N SER A 303 15.80 -21.37 7.56
CA SER A 303 14.56 -22.14 7.47
C SER A 303 13.32 -21.29 7.15
N ASP A 304 13.42 -19.97 6.98
CA ASP A 304 12.35 -19.12 6.47
C ASP A 304 12.29 -19.23 4.94
N THR A 305 11.57 -20.24 4.46
CA THR A 305 11.55 -20.70 3.08
C THR A 305 10.16 -20.63 2.45
N PRO A 306 10.03 -20.46 1.12
CA PRO A 306 8.74 -20.28 0.43
C PRO A 306 7.74 -21.44 0.63
N ASP A 307 8.21 -22.67 0.85
CA ASP A 307 7.34 -23.84 1.07
C ASP A 307 6.55 -23.78 2.38
N LYS A 308 6.95 -22.92 3.31
CA LYS A 308 6.29 -22.73 4.61
C LYS A 308 5.24 -21.62 4.64
N ILE A 309 5.11 -20.86 3.59
CA ILE A 309 4.17 -19.74 3.50
C ILE A 309 2.73 -20.26 3.33
N ALA A 310 1.82 -19.67 4.09
CA ALA A 310 0.38 -19.92 4.00
C ALA A 310 -0.24 -19.04 2.88
N TYR A 311 -0.03 -19.42 1.63
CA TYR A 311 -0.35 -18.57 0.45
C TYR A 311 -1.80 -18.12 0.37
N ASN A 312 -2.78 -18.93 0.79
CA ASN A 312 -4.18 -18.50 0.82
C ASN A 312 -4.41 -17.38 1.85
N LEU A 313 -3.74 -17.46 2.99
CA LEU A 313 -3.80 -16.44 4.02
C LEU A 313 -3.05 -15.18 3.57
N LEU A 314 -1.87 -15.32 2.97
CA LEU A 314 -1.13 -14.22 2.35
C LEU A 314 -1.99 -13.46 1.33
N ALA A 315 -2.68 -14.19 0.44
CA ALA A 315 -3.59 -13.59 -0.54
C ALA A 315 -4.76 -12.86 0.12
N THR A 316 -5.34 -13.42 1.18
CA THR A 316 -6.43 -12.80 1.94
C THR A 316 -5.97 -11.49 2.59
N ARG A 317 -4.81 -11.50 3.25
CA ARG A 317 -4.22 -10.32 3.89
C ARG A 317 -3.85 -9.24 2.86
N ALA A 318 -3.24 -9.62 1.74
CA ALA A 318 -2.94 -8.69 0.64
C ALA A 318 -4.21 -8.06 0.05
N LYS A 319 -5.29 -8.83 -0.13
CA LYS A 319 -6.59 -8.30 -0.55
C LYS A 319 -7.17 -7.31 0.47
N LEU A 320 -7.11 -7.60 1.75
CA LEU A 320 -7.56 -6.69 2.81
C LEU A 320 -6.81 -5.36 2.72
N ILE A 321 -5.50 -5.39 2.54
CA ILE A 321 -4.66 -4.19 2.39
C ILE A 321 -5.03 -3.44 1.11
N PHE A 322 -5.27 -4.15 -0.01
CA PHE A 322 -5.77 -3.54 -1.25
C PHE A 322 -7.10 -2.81 -1.04
N TYR A 323 -8.08 -3.41 -0.33
CA TYR A 323 -9.35 -2.76 -0.05
C TYR A 323 -9.20 -1.51 0.85
N THR A 324 -8.32 -1.58 1.85
CA THR A 324 -8.00 -0.43 2.71
C THR A 324 -7.36 0.70 1.88
N ALA A 325 -6.39 0.35 1.03
CA ALA A 325 -5.76 1.29 0.11
C ALA A 325 -6.79 1.89 -0.87
N TRP A 326 -7.69 1.06 -1.43
CA TRP A 326 -8.75 1.51 -2.34
C TRP A 326 -9.66 2.56 -1.69
N GLU A 327 -10.08 2.32 -0.45
CA GLU A 327 -10.90 3.27 0.30
C GLU A 327 -10.15 4.58 0.52
N LEU A 328 -8.89 4.54 0.95
CA LEU A 328 -8.07 5.72 1.22
C LEU A 328 -7.85 6.58 -0.03
N VAL A 329 -7.62 5.97 -1.20
CA VAL A 329 -7.31 6.72 -2.42
C VAL A 329 -8.55 7.24 -3.15
N ASN A 330 -9.75 6.72 -2.85
CA ASN A 330 -10.98 7.09 -3.55
C ASN A 330 -11.94 7.95 -2.72
N ARG A 331 -11.77 8.02 -1.41
CA ARG A 331 -12.63 8.84 -0.55
C ARG A 331 -12.54 10.32 -0.86
N GLU A 332 -13.59 11.10 -0.53
CA GLU A 332 -13.64 12.52 -0.86
C GLU A 332 -12.57 13.30 -0.08
N ASN A 333 -12.52 13.16 1.22
CA ASN A 333 -11.58 13.92 2.05
C ASN A 333 -10.32 13.11 2.37
N ARG A 334 -9.18 13.80 2.47
CA ARG A 334 -7.95 13.26 3.06
C ARG A 334 -8.23 12.89 4.53
N ILE A 335 -7.65 11.79 5.02
CA ILE A 335 -7.70 11.46 6.45
C ILE A 335 -7.03 12.53 7.31
N VAL A 336 -7.54 12.72 8.51
CA VAL A 336 -7.07 13.75 9.45
C VAL A 336 -6.03 13.16 10.40
N VAL A 337 -4.95 13.91 10.64
CA VAL A 337 -4.01 13.67 11.74
C VAL A 337 -4.57 14.35 12.98
N ASP A 338 -5.24 13.60 13.84
CA ASP A 338 -5.93 14.10 15.04
C ASP A 338 -5.21 13.74 16.35
N LYS A 339 -4.13 12.95 16.27
CA LYS A 339 -3.32 12.51 17.41
C LYS A 339 -1.82 12.77 17.15
N ALA A 340 -1.44 14.03 16.84
CA ALA A 340 -0.05 14.37 16.60
C ALA A 340 0.85 13.91 17.77
N GLN A 341 2.01 13.35 17.46
CA GLN A 341 3.03 13.03 18.47
C GLN A 341 3.57 14.34 19.05
N ASN A 342 3.52 14.47 20.39
CA ASN A 342 4.10 15.61 21.13
C ASN A 342 5.62 15.48 21.22
#